data_43541134bd8d67eeac1177cab6dd2cde
#
_entry.id   43541134bd8d67eeac1177cab6dd2cde
#
_cell.length_a   1.000
_cell.length_b   1.000
_cell.length_c   1.000
_cell.angle_alpha   90.00
_cell.angle_beta   90.00
_cell.angle_gamma   90.00
#
_symmetry.space_group_name_H-M   'P 1'
#
loop_
_entity.id
_entity.type
_entity.pdbx_description
1 polymer ?
#
loop_
_entity_poly.entity_id
_entity_poly.type
_entity_poly.pdbx_seq_one_letter_code
_entity_poly.pdbx_strand_id
1 'polypeptide(L)'
;IGLDLGDDGWTWWYDVTDYMHLLRDSVELQAGNWQELLDLKFHFIEGAPARDVLGMEAFWKGQYGLSTFDQNIVAHAYTPGPDEAMWRLKTRASGHGFGSGNNCAEFCYNTHKVKVNGEQHWSWEIMQ
;
A
#
# COMPACT_ATOMS: atom_id res chain seq x y z
N ILE A 1 0.80 -18.36 -3.99
CA ILE A 1 2.15 -18.95 -3.83
C ILE A 1 2.52 -18.74 -2.37
N GLY A 2 2.48 -19.81 -1.58
CA GLY A 2 3.00 -19.80 -0.22
C GLY A 2 4.52 -19.60 -0.29
N LEU A 3 5.03 -18.63 0.43
CA LEU A 3 6.46 -18.56 0.68
C LEU A 3 6.77 -19.63 1.73
N ASP A 4 7.52 -20.65 1.35
CA ASP A 4 8.12 -21.53 2.32
C ASP A 4 9.31 -20.79 2.95
N LEU A 5 9.12 -20.32 4.16
CA LEU A 5 10.12 -19.57 4.90
C LEU A 5 11.00 -20.46 5.78
N GLY A 6 10.79 -21.77 5.71
CA GLY A 6 11.45 -22.74 6.58
C GLY A 6 10.98 -22.63 8.04
N ASP A 7 11.49 -23.54 8.87
CA ASP A 7 11.07 -23.66 10.27
C ASP A 7 11.54 -22.48 11.16
N ASP A 8 12.61 -21.80 10.76
CA ASP A 8 13.20 -20.68 11.51
C ASP A 8 12.50 -19.33 11.24
N GLY A 9 11.65 -19.29 10.21
CA GLY A 9 10.97 -18.07 9.79
C GLY A 9 11.90 -16.96 9.29
N TRP A 10 11.36 -15.78 9.15
CA TRP A 10 12.09 -14.61 8.67
C TRP A 10 11.70 -13.37 9.44
N THR A 11 12.63 -12.40 9.48
CA THR A 11 12.38 -11.07 10.02
C THR A 11 12.50 -10.04 8.91
N TRP A 12 11.44 -9.25 8.73
CA TRP A 12 11.45 -8.10 7.84
C TRP A 12 11.42 -6.81 8.64
N TRP A 13 12.14 -5.83 8.16
CA TRP A 13 12.16 -4.49 8.73
C TRP A 13 11.51 -3.51 7.76
N TYR A 14 10.57 -2.75 8.28
CA TYR A 14 9.89 -1.71 7.54
C TYR A 14 10.02 -0.38 8.26
N ASP A 15 10.48 0.64 7.54
CA ASP A 15 10.39 2.01 8.04
C ASP A 15 8.93 2.47 7.96
N VAL A 16 8.33 2.64 9.11
CA VAL A 16 6.95 3.11 9.28
C VAL A 16 6.90 4.52 9.88
N THR A 17 8.00 5.26 9.83
CA THR A 17 8.10 6.62 10.40
C THR A 17 7.02 7.55 9.85
N ASP A 18 6.73 7.49 8.55
CA ASP A 18 5.67 8.32 7.96
C ASP A 18 4.27 7.99 8.52
N TYR A 19 4.09 6.83 9.14
CA TYR A 19 2.83 6.40 9.75
C TYR A 19 2.72 6.76 11.24
N MET A 20 3.72 7.45 11.82
CA MET A 20 3.69 7.86 13.23
C MET A 20 2.44 8.67 13.57
N HIS A 21 1.91 9.43 12.63
CA HIS A 21 0.65 10.16 12.81
C HIS A 21 -0.51 9.23 13.21
N LEU A 22 -0.53 8.00 12.71
CA LEU A 22 -1.54 7.00 13.02
C LEU A 22 -1.22 6.19 14.29
N LEU A 23 0.01 6.25 14.79
CA LEU A 23 0.49 5.48 15.95
C LEU A 23 0.51 6.33 17.23
N ARG A 24 -0.40 7.29 17.34
CA ARG A 24 -0.56 8.14 18.54
C ARG A 24 -1.69 7.62 19.39
N ASP A 25 -1.55 7.80 20.68
CA ASP A 25 -2.54 7.39 21.70
C ASP A 25 -2.88 5.88 21.62
N SER A 26 -4.14 5.55 21.61
CA SER A 26 -4.63 4.17 21.52
C SER A 26 -5.06 3.86 20.11
N VAL A 27 -4.42 2.88 19.49
CA VAL A 27 -4.72 2.45 18.13
C VAL A 27 -5.05 0.97 18.10
N GLU A 28 -5.98 0.60 17.24
CA GLU A 28 -6.24 -0.79 16.92
C GLU A 28 -5.40 -1.22 15.74
N LEU A 29 -4.63 -2.27 15.91
CA LEU A 29 -3.88 -2.91 14.84
C LEU A 29 -4.55 -4.22 14.48
N GLN A 30 -4.95 -4.34 13.23
CA GLN A 30 -5.46 -5.57 12.69
C GLN A 30 -4.43 -6.19 11.75
N ALA A 31 -3.90 -7.34 12.12
CA ALA A 31 -3.02 -8.13 11.29
C ALA A 31 -3.66 -9.51 11.06
N GLY A 32 -3.86 -9.85 9.79
CA GLY A 32 -4.35 -11.15 9.40
C GLY A 32 -3.23 -12.02 8.85
N ASN A 33 -3.26 -13.29 9.21
CA ASN A 33 -2.45 -14.30 8.57
C ASN A 33 -3.32 -15.55 8.32
N TRP A 34 -2.94 -16.34 7.36
CA TRP A 34 -3.71 -17.53 7.03
C TRP A 34 -3.13 -18.80 7.66
N GLN A 35 -1.85 -18.90 7.80
CA GLN A 35 -1.19 -20.14 8.24
C GLN A 35 0.12 -19.91 9.00
N GLU A 36 0.72 -18.74 8.91
CA GLU A 36 2.01 -18.43 9.54
C GLU A 36 1.81 -17.77 10.90
N LEU A 37 2.77 -17.99 11.77
CA LEU A 37 2.87 -17.25 13.03
C LEU A 37 3.44 -15.86 12.74
N LEU A 38 2.72 -14.83 13.13
CA LEU A 38 3.16 -13.45 13.00
C LEU A 38 3.55 -12.90 14.36
N ASP A 39 4.82 -12.51 14.50
CA ASP A 39 5.32 -11.71 15.61
C ASP A 39 5.59 -10.29 15.09
N LEU A 40 4.88 -9.30 15.64
CA LEU A 40 4.99 -7.92 15.20
C LEU A 40 5.55 -7.06 16.33
N LYS A 41 6.67 -6.38 16.04
CA LYS A 41 7.33 -5.49 16.99
C LYS A 41 7.47 -4.09 16.40
N PHE A 42 7.15 -3.09 17.19
CA PHE A 42 7.41 -1.69 16.86
C PHE A 42 8.66 -1.22 17.61
N HIS A 43 9.61 -0.70 16.88
CA HIS A 43 10.81 -0.08 17.44
C HIS A 43 10.66 1.44 17.33
N PHE A 44 10.50 2.09 18.47
CA PHE A 44 10.45 3.54 18.55
C PHE A 44 11.86 4.06 18.83
N ILE A 45 12.35 4.89 17.93
CA ILE A 45 13.67 5.51 18.02
C ILE A 45 13.46 6.97 18.40
N GLU A 46 14.07 7.39 19.52
CA GLU A 46 14.01 8.78 19.95
C GLU A 46 14.79 9.67 18.98
N GLY A 47 14.19 10.79 18.59
CA GLY A 47 14.79 11.75 17.69
C GLY A 47 13.77 12.50 16.85
N ALA A 48 14.23 13.49 16.10
CA ALA A 48 13.40 14.18 15.14
C ALA A 48 13.22 13.30 13.89
N PRO A 49 11.99 13.05 13.44
CA PRO A 49 11.77 12.32 12.20
C PRO A 49 12.30 13.12 11.00
N ALA A 50 12.68 12.40 9.95
CA ALA A 50 13.19 13.03 8.73
C ALA A 50 12.15 13.92 8.02
N ARG A 51 10.87 13.70 8.31
CA ARG A 51 9.74 14.45 7.78
C ARG A 51 8.70 14.65 8.87
N ASP A 52 8.15 15.84 8.94
CA ASP A 52 6.99 16.15 9.77
C ASP A 52 5.73 15.82 8.98
N VAL A 53 5.14 14.65 9.25
CA VAL A 53 3.93 14.20 8.57
C VAL A 53 2.72 14.81 9.26
N LEU A 54 2.06 15.74 8.60
CA LEU A 54 0.90 16.46 9.13
C LEU A 54 -0.39 15.67 9.05
N GLY A 55 -0.51 14.79 8.06
CA GLY A 55 -1.70 13.98 7.89
C GLY A 55 -1.47 12.80 6.94
N MET A 56 -2.45 11.91 6.95
CA MET A 56 -2.47 10.75 6.07
C MET A 56 -3.91 10.42 5.71
N GLU A 57 -4.14 10.15 4.45
CA GLU A 57 -5.44 9.77 3.92
C GLU A 57 -5.32 8.52 3.04
N ALA A 58 -6.22 7.57 3.22
CA ALA A 58 -6.30 6.37 2.39
C ALA A 58 -7.36 6.56 1.32
N PHE A 59 -6.97 6.62 0.05
CA PHE A 59 -7.89 6.83 -1.06
C PHE A 59 -8.56 5.54 -1.50
N TRP A 60 -7.77 4.57 -1.89
CA TRP A 60 -8.27 3.31 -2.41
C TRP A 60 -7.71 2.16 -1.58
N LYS A 61 -8.60 1.46 -0.93
CA LYS A 61 -8.26 0.25 -0.18
C LYS A 61 -9.30 -0.82 -0.44
N GLY A 62 -8.85 -2.04 -0.62
CA GLY A 62 -9.74 -3.17 -0.83
C GLY A 62 -9.27 -4.06 -1.96
N GLN A 63 -10.15 -4.96 -2.33
CA GLN A 63 -9.95 -5.89 -3.43
C GLN A 63 -10.85 -5.50 -4.59
N TYR A 64 -10.28 -5.39 -5.76
CA TYR A 64 -10.99 -4.97 -6.97
C TYR A 64 -10.81 -6.02 -8.06
N GLY A 65 -11.90 -6.38 -8.72
CA GLY A 65 -11.83 -7.27 -9.87
C GLY A 65 -11.09 -6.59 -11.05
N LEU A 66 -10.22 -7.33 -11.73
CA LEU A 66 -9.43 -6.78 -12.83
C LEU A 66 -10.31 -6.18 -13.94
N SER A 67 -11.41 -6.85 -14.28
CA SER A 67 -12.34 -6.37 -15.31
C SER A 67 -13.11 -5.10 -14.97
N THR A 68 -13.15 -4.74 -13.68
CA THR A 68 -13.88 -3.57 -13.17
C THR A 68 -12.95 -2.59 -12.45
N PHE A 69 -11.66 -2.81 -12.50
CA PHE A 69 -10.67 -2.03 -11.76
C PHE A 69 -10.79 -0.53 -12.08
N ASP A 70 -10.74 -0.16 -13.34
CA ASP A 70 -10.82 1.23 -13.78
C ASP A 70 -12.14 1.92 -13.43
N GLN A 71 -13.21 1.14 -13.23
CA GLN A 71 -14.51 1.65 -12.83
C GLN A 71 -14.60 1.91 -11.33
N ASN A 72 -13.85 1.14 -10.54
CA ASN A 72 -13.88 1.21 -9.08
C ASN A 72 -12.79 2.14 -8.51
N ILE A 73 -11.70 2.34 -9.24
CA ILE A 73 -10.64 3.28 -8.87
C ILE A 73 -10.99 4.67 -9.42
N VAL A 74 -11.93 5.31 -8.78
CA VAL A 74 -12.39 6.65 -9.18
C VAL A 74 -11.41 7.73 -8.73
N ALA A 75 -11.45 8.87 -9.41
CA ALA A 75 -10.63 10.02 -9.02
C ALA A 75 -10.97 10.49 -7.60
N HIS A 76 -9.96 10.79 -6.83
CA HIS A 76 -10.07 11.38 -5.50
C HIS A 76 -9.63 12.83 -5.55
N ALA A 77 -10.48 13.73 -5.08
CA ALA A 77 -10.13 15.14 -4.98
C ALA A 77 -9.47 15.40 -3.61
N TYR A 78 -8.32 16.03 -3.65
CA TYR A 78 -7.60 16.45 -2.47
C TYR A 78 -7.30 17.96 -2.53
N THR A 79 -7.58 18.66 -1.45
CA THR A 79 -7.28 20.08 -1.33
C THR A 79 -6.20 20.25 -0.27
N PRO A 80 -5.00 20.69 -0.66
CA PRO A 80 -3.90 20.90 0.26
C PRO A 80 -4.23 21.94 1.33
N GLY A 81 -3.80 21.66 2.56
CA GLY A 81 -3.82 22.64 3.63
C GLY A 81 -2.69 23.69 3.47
N PRO A 82 -2.80 24.84 4.16
CA PRO A 82 -1.83 25.92 4.03
C PRO A 82 -0.42 25.57 4.50
N ASP A 83 -0.31 24.62 5.42
CA ASP A 83 0.97 24.18 6.02
C ASP A 83 1.57 22.95 5.33
N GLU A 84 0.90 22.41 4.32
CA GLU A 84 1.35 21.24 3.59
C GLU A 84 2.27 21.64 2.43
N ALA A 85 3.56 21.45 2.63
CA ALA A 85 4.57 21.83 1.64
C ALA A 85 4.84 20.72 0.60
N MET A 86 4.54 19.47 0.92
CA MET A 86 4.82 18.31 0.05
C MET A 86 3.82 17.20 0.30
N TRP A 87 3.50 16.48 -0.77
CA TRP A 87 2.64 15.29 -0.71
C TRP A 87 3.40 14.08 -1.25
N ARG A 88 3.12 12.96 -0.66
CA ARG A 88 3.65 11.68 -1.13
C ARG A 88 2.51 10.70 -1.33
N LEU A 89 2.31 10.28 -2.56
CA LEU A 89 1.44 9.14 -2.84
C LEU A 89 2.23 7.84 -2.66
N LYS A 90 1.73 6.97 -1.79
CA LYS A 90 2.25 5.61 -1.63
C LYS A 90 1.20 4.64 -2.15
N THR A 91 1.54 3.88 -3.17
CA THR A 91 0.67 2.84 -3.70
C THR A 91 1.24 1.48 -3.40
N ARG A 92 0.37 0.54 -3.09
CA ARG A 92 0.68 -0.88 -3.02
C ARG A 92 -0.41 -1.62 -3.77
N ALA A 93 -0.02 -2.37 -4.75
CA ALA A 93 -0.93 -3.22 -5.50
C ALA A 93 -0.30 -4.60 -5.62
N SER A 94 -1.12 -5.61 -5.52
CA SER A 94 -0.78 -6.99 -5.83
C SER A 94 -1.89 -7.56 -6.71
N GLY A 95 -1.54 -8.47 -7.59
CA GLY A 95 -2.50 -9.18 -8.42
C GLY A 95 -2.63 -10.61 -7.97
N HIS A 96 -3.86 -11.09 -7.84
CA HIS A 96 -4.16 -12.49 -7.57
C HIS A 96 -5.19 -12.97 -8.58
N GLY A 97 -5.05 -14.19 -9.00
CA GLY A 97 -5.94 -14.86 -9.93
C GLY A 97 -5.17 -15.50 -11.05
N PHE A 98 -5.61 -16.67 -11.42
CA PHE A 98 -5.06 -17.41 -12.54
C PHE A 98 -6.19 -17.80 -13.48
N GLY A 99 -5.88 -17.83 -14.77
CA GLY A 99 -6.85 -18.13 -15.78
C GLY A 99 -6.50 -17.42 -17.09
N SER A 100 -7.46 -17.33 -18.00
CA SER A 100 -7.31 -16.63 -19.25
C SER A 100 -8.07 -15.31 -19.27
N GLY A 101 -7.63 -14.37 -20.10
CA GLY A 101 -8.28 -13.08 -20.25
C GLY A 101 -8.19 -12.23 -18.98
N ASN A 102 -9.30 -11.70 -18.52
CA ASN A 102 -9.34 -10.78 -17.40
C ASN A 102 -9.11 -11.41 -16.02
N ASN A 103 -8.78 -12.69 -15.96
CA ASN A 103 -8.54 -13.39 -14.71
C ASN A 103 -7.09 -13.89 -14.59
N CYS A 104 -6.16 -13.22 -15.22
CA CYS A 104 -4.75 -13.58 -15.19
C CYS A 104 -3.87 -12.59 -14.41
N ALA A 105 -4.47 -11.87 -13.45
CA ALA A 105 -3.80 -10.78 -12.73
C ALA A 105 -2.44 -11.16 -12.13
N GLU A 106 -2.28 -12.42 -11.72
CA GLU A 106 -1.04 -12.95 -11.13
C GLU A 106 0.00 -13.34 -12.20
N PHE A 107 -0.45 -13.69 -13.41
CA PHE A 107 0.40 -14.23 -14.47
C PHE A 107 0.44 -13.38 -15.74
N CYS A 108 -0.14 -12.20 -15.70
CA CYS A 108 -0.17 -11.26 -16.80
C CYS A 108 0.45 -9.92 -16.41
N TYR A 109 1.08 -9.28 -17.37
CA TYR A 109 1.50 -7.90 -17.20
C TYR A 109 0.28 -6.97 -17.12
N ASN A 110 0.19 -6.25 -16.02
CA ASN A 110 -0.83 -5.23 -15.82
C ASN A 110 -0.14 -3.88 -15.62
N THR A 111 -0.49 -2.90 -16.44
CA THR A 111 0.06 -1.56 -16.36
C THR A 111 -0.80 -0.69 -15.45
N HIS A 112 -0.23 -0.27 -14.34
CA HIS A 112 -0.83 0.72 -13.46
C HIS A 112 -0.39 2.12 -13.85
N LYS A 113 -1.30 3.08 -13.78
CA LYS A 113 -1.05 4.47 -14.15
C LYS A 113 -1.54 5.40 -13.04
N VAL A 114 -0.72 6.37 -12.69
CA VAL A 114 -1.12 7.45 -11.79
C VAL A 114 -1.31 8.71 -12.60
N LYS A 115 -2.48 9.31 -12.45
CA LYS A 115 -2.84 10.59 -13.06
C LYS A 115 -3.07 11.62 -11.96
N VAL A 116 -2.56 12.82 -12.16
CA VAL A 116 -2.81 13.99 -11.31
C VAL A 116 -3.37 15.09 -12.20
N ASN A 117 -4.52 15.64 -11.82
CA ASN A 117 -5.25 16.65 -12.60
C ASN A 117 -5.53 16.22 -14.07
N GLY A 118 -5.75 14.92 -14.27
CA GLY A 118 -6.00 14.35 -15.59
C GLY A 118 -4.76 13.99 -16.41
N GLU A 119 -3.58 14.42 -16.00
CA GLU A 119 -2.32 14.10 -16.67
C GLU A 119 -1.64 12.88 -16.05
N GLN A 120 -1.11 11.99 -16.91
CA GLN A 120 -0.36 10.82 -16.46
C GLN A 120 1.05 11.24 -16.04
N HIS A 121 1.41 10.95 -14.79
CA HIS A 121 2.73 11.23 -14.24
C HIS A 121 3.60 9.99 -14.11
N TRP A 122 3.00 8.85 -13.74
CA TRP A 122 3.74 7.60 -13.54
C TRP A 122 2.98 6.42 -14.14
N SER A 123 3.75 5.44 -14.56
CA SER A 123 3.21 4.11 -14.88
C SER A 123 4.25 3.05 -14.49
N TRP A 124 3.76 1.89 -14.12
CA TRP A 124 4.59 0.71 -13.89
C TRP A 124 3.82 -0.55 -14.26
N GLU A 125 4.55 -1.59 -14.53
CA GLU A 125 3.99 -2.90 -14.82
C GLU A 125 4.18 -3.82 -13.64
N ILE A 126 3.17 -4.61 -13.35
CA ILE A 126 3.21 -5.67 -12.36
C ILE A 126 2.96 -6.98 -13.08
N MET A 127 3.86 -7.93 -12.88
CA MET A 127 3.65 -9.35 -13.11
C MET A 127 4.16 -10.06 -11.86
N GLN A 128 3.32 -10.83 -11.23
CA GLN A 128 3.67 -11.64 -10.06
C GLN A 128 3.85 -13.11 -10.43
#